data_8d610d56a957c462240c89c658f7e890
#
_entry.id   8d610d56a957c462240c89c658f7e890
#
_cell.length_a   1.000
_cell.length_b   1.000
_cell.length_c   1.000
_cell.angle_alpha   90.00
_cell.angle_beta   90.00
_cell.angle_gamma   90.00
#
_symmetry.space_group_name_H-M   'P 1'
#
loop_
_entity.id
_entity.type
_entity.pdbx_description
1 polymer ?
#
loop_
_entity_poly.entity_id
_entity_poly.type
_entity_poly.pdbx_seq_one_letter_code
_entity_poly.pdbx_strand_id
1 'polypeptide(L)'
;MADPRPLDGRRVAEVLATSTGGVGTHLRSVLPALADAGAEVTVCGPAATDALFGFSRAAGFSPVEISAGLDPVADARAVLALRRAAAGADLVHAHGLRAGLVTAAAVRSGARRPFVVTLHNALPDRGGPLGRVLAAAERATVRAADVVLAASGDLAANARRLGARDVRVAPVSAPALPPARRSRDEVRAGLGLADGRPLVLAVGRLHPQKGYDVLLDAAATWAADPAPPLVAVAGDGPLEAELAARIAAQRLPVRLLGRRDDVADLLAAADLVVLPSRWEARSLTAQEALRAGTPLVATRTGGLPELLGDGALLVPPGDADALAGAVRDLLADPARAAALGKAGREQAAGWPDEAATARTLAAVYRELLGPPR
;
A
#
# COMPACT_ATOMS: atom_id res chain seq x y z
N MET A 1 -39.12 -2.57 -3.20
CA MET A 1 -38.53 -1.36 -2.62
C MET A 1 -37.02 -1.53 -2.65
N ALA A 2 -36.30 -0.60 -3.28
CA ALA A 2 -34.84 -0.61 -3.21
C ALA A 2 -34.43 -0.46 -1.73
N ASP A 3 -33.49 -1.27 -1.28
CA ASP A 3 -32.94 -1.18 0.09
C ASP A 3 -32.37 0.25 0.26
N PRO A 4 -32.74 0.99 1.33
CA PRO A 4 -32.29 2.37 1.49
C PRO A 4 -30.78 2.39 1.51
N ARG A 5 -30.16 3.29 0.74
CA ARG A 5 -28.70 3.43 0.70
C ARG A 5 -28.22 3.72 2.13
N PRO A 6 -27.25 2.95 2.65
CA PRO A 6 -26.89 2.99 4.07
C PRO A 6 -26.33 4.35 4.54
N LEU A 7 -25.89 5.21 3.63
CA LEU A 7 -25.29 6.51 3.89
C LEU A 7 -26.03 7.67 3.22
N ASP A 8 -27.31 7.47 2.84
CA ASP A 8 -28.06 8.47 2.09
C ASP A 8 -28.10 9.84 2.83
N GLY A 9 -27.71 10.90 2.13
CA GLY A 9 -27.62 12.26 2.65
C GLY A 9 -26.53 12.49 3.71
N ARG A 10 -25.60 11.54 3.91
CA ARG A 10 -24.47 11.70 4.85
C ARG A 10 -23.25 12.28 4.15
N ARG A 11 -22.67 13.31 4.75
CA ARG A 11 -21.47 14.01 4.26
C ARG A 11 -20.23 13.47 4.96
N VAL A 12 -19.29 12.90 4.19
CA VAL A 12 -18.07 12.29 4.68
C VAL A 12 -16.86 13.07 4.15
N ALA A 13 -15.97 13.48 5.06
CA ALA A 13 -14.67 14.05 4.68
C ALA A 13 -13.60 12.99 4.77
N GLU A 14 -13.02 12.63 3.62
CA GLU A 14 -11.89 11.71 3.50
C GLU A 14 -10.59 12.51 3.47
N VAL A 15 -9.71 12.30 4.44
CA VAL A 15 -8.51 13.11 4.63
C VAL A 15 -7.26 12.29 4.35
N LEU A 16 -6.38 12.80 3.47
CA LEU A 16 -5.09 12.17 3.23
C LEU A 16 -3.96 13.21 3.19
N ALA A 17 -2.76 12.78 3.57
CA ALA A 17 -1.52 13.53 3.38
C ALA A 17 -0.93 13.26 1.99
N THR A 18 0.20 13.91 1.66
CA THR A 18 0.96 13.61 0.45
C THR A 18 1.13 12.10 0.28
N SER A 19 0.65 11.58 -0.82
CA SER A 19 0.73 10.17 -1.17
C SER A 19 1.10 10.01 -2.64
N THR A 20 1.97 9.03 -2.93
CA THR A 20 2.35 8.64 -4.29
C THR A 20 2.18 7.14 -4.52
N GLY A 21 1.45 6.45 -3.63
CA GLY A 21 1.36 4.97 -3.64
C GLY A 21 0.03 4.44 -3.12
N GLY A 22 0.08 3.30 -2.46
CA GLY A 22 -1.07 2.47 -2.10
C GLY A 22 -2.21 3.17 -1.36
N VAL A 23 -1.93 4.18 -0.52
CA VAL A 23 -2.98 4.92 0.21
C VAL A 23 -3.87 5.71 -0.77
N GLY A 24 -3.25 6.43 -1.72
CA GLY A 24 -4.01 7.16 -2.74
C GLY A 24 -4.78 6.22 -3.68
N THR A 25 -4.15 5.11 -4.09
CA THR A 25 -4.81 4.07 -4.88
C THR A 25 -6.02 3.48 -4.15
N HIS A 26 -5.87 3.14 -2.87
CA HIS A 26 -6.96 2.63 -2.04
C HIS A 26 -8.11 3.63 -1.93
N LEU A 27 -7.82 4.88 -1.56
CA LEU A 27 -8.87 5.88 -1.45
C LEU A 27 -9.63 6.04 -2.78
N ARG A 28 -8.90 6.17 -3.89
CA ARG A 28 -9.53 6.25 -5.22
C ARG A 28 -10.46 5.07 -5.51
N SER A 29 -10.08 3.87 -5.11
CA SER A 29 -10.85 2.65 -5.40
C SER A 29 -12.15 2.55 -4.62
N VAL A 30 -12.24 3.12 -3.42
CA VAL A 30 -13.44 3.04 -2.57
C VAL A 30 -14.43 4.18 -2.80
N LEU A 31 -14.01 5.31 -3.40
CA LEU A 31 -14.87 6.48 -3.61
C LEU A 31 -16.17 6.16 -4.38
N PRO A 32 -16.16 5.43 -5.52
CA PRO A 32 -17.38 5.12 -6.24
C PRO A 32 -18.39 4.34 -5.39
N ALA A 33 -17.92 3.33 -4.68
CA ALA A 33 -18.80 2.50 -3.85
C ALA A 33 -19.33 3.22 -2.61
N LEU A 34 -18.61 4.20 -2.06
CA LEU A 34 -19.15 5.08 -1.01
C LEU A 34 -20.25 6.01 -1.56
N ALA A 35 -20.08 6.53 -2.77
CA ALA A 35 -21.08 7.31 -3.46
C ALA A 35 -22.33 6.46 -3.78
N ASP A 36 -22.15 5.22 -4.24
CA ASP A 36 -23.24 4.26 -4.47
C ASP A 36 -23.99 3.92 -3.19
N ALA A 37 -23.30 3.92 -2.03
CA ALA A 37 -23.89 3.78 -0.72
C ALA A 37 -24.68 5.02 -0.26
N GLY A 38 -24.67 6.12 -1.02
CA GLY A 38 -25.39 7.36 -0.78
C GLY A 38 -24.58 8.45 -0.06
N ALA A 39 -23.28 8.25 0.17
CA ALA A 39 -22.46 9.26 0.83
C ALA A 39 -22.10 10.42 -0.12
N GLU A 40 -22.21 11.65 0.39
CA GLU A 40 -21.62 12.83 -0.23
C GLU A 40 -20.16 12.95 0.25
N VAL A 41 -19.22 12.46 -0.56
CA VAL A 41 -17.82 12.41 -0.18
C VAL A 41 -17.07 13.66 -0.63
N THR A 42 -16.29 14.27 0.27
CA THR A 42 -15.30 15.30 -0.04
C THR A 42 -13.91 14.81 0.36
N VAL A 43 -13.00 14.73 -0.60
CA VAL A 43 -11.60 14.40 -0.33
C VAL A 43 -10.85 15.68 0.04
N CYS A 44 -10.16 15.66 1.19
CA CYS A 44 -9.34 16.74 1.72
C CYS A 44 -7.87 16.29 1.68
N GLY A 45 -7.06 16.90 0.83
CA GLY A 45 -5.66 16.51 0.68
C GLY A 45 -4.85 17.45 -0.21
N PRO A 46 -3.53 17.20 -0.39
CA PRO A 46 -2.69 18.04 -1.22
C PRO A 46 -3.12 18.05 -2.68
N ALA A 47 -3.08 19.22 -3.31
CA ALA A 47 -3.45 19.39 -4.71
C ALA A 47 -2.60 18.49 -5.65
N ALA A 48 -1.32 18.34 -5.37
CA ALA A 48 -0.44 17.44 -6.13
C ALA A 48 -0.85 15.97 -6.03
N THR A 49 -1.44 15.55 -4.90
CA THR A 49 -1.96 14.19 -4.73
C THR A 49 -3.25 13.99 -5.52
N ASP A 50 -4.14 14.99 -5.58
CA ASP A 50 -5.31 14.96 -6.46
C ASP A 50 -4.93 14.90 -7.93
N ALA A 51 -3.96 15.70 -8.35
CA ALA A 51 -3.46 15.66 -9.74
C ALA A 51 -2.95 14.27 -10.15
N LEU A 52 -2.38 13.51 -9.20
CA LEU A 52 -1.88 12.14 -9.45
C LEU A 52 -3.01 11.11 -9.50
N PHE A 53 -3.98 11.19 -8.59
CA PHE A 53 -5.00 10.15 -8.41
C PHE A 53 -6.37 10.53 -9.01
N GLY A 54 -6.64 11.81 -9.25
CA GLY A 54 -7.88 12.28 -9.84
C GLY A 54 -9.10 12.13 -8.94
N PHE A 55 -8.98 12.37 -7.66
CA PHE A 55 -10.10 12.29 -6.70
C PHE A 55 -11.23 13.23 -7.06
N SER A 56 -10.90 14.45 -7.52
CA SER A 56 -11.84 15.48 -7.97
C SER A 56 -12.75 15.05 -9.13
N ARG A 57 -12.42 13.95 -9.81
CA ARG A 57 -13.26 13.36 -10.87
C ARG A 57 -14.33 12.42 -10.33
N ALA A 58 -14.15 11.93 -9.11
CA ALA A 58 -15.00 10.90 -8.49
C ALA A 58 -15.78 11.41 -7.26
N ALA A 59 -15.32 12.52 -6.63
CA ALA A 59 -15.89 13.07 -5.41
C ALA A 59 -15.65 14.59 -5.35
N GLY A 60 -16.23 15.29 -4.36
CA GLY A 60 -15.81 16.64 -4.03
C GLY A 60 -14.35 16.68 -3.61
N PHE A 61 -13.64 17.77 -3.92
CA PHE A 61 -12.24 17.93 -3.51
C PHE A 61 -12.04 19.30 -2.83
N SER A 62 -11.30 19.29 -1.72
CA SER A 62 -10.87 20.49 -1.02
C SER A 62 -9.37 20.45 -0.75
N PRO A 63 -8.58 21.40 -1.27
CA PRO A 63 -7.13 21.38 -1.08
C PRO A 63 -6.77 21.63 0.39
N VAL A 64 -6.08 20.66 0.99
CA VAL A 64 -5.51 20.74 2.34
C VAL A 64 -4.08 20.18 2.28
N GLU A 65 -3.11 21.07 2.40
CA GLU A 65 -1.70 20.69 2.25
C GLU A 65 -1.18 20.03 3.53
N ILE A 66 -1.10 18.70 3.51
CA ILE A 66 -0.55 17.87 4.60
C ILE A 66 0.70 17.17 4.06
N SER A 67 1.87 17.63 4.49
CA SER A 67 3.16 17.06 4.08
C SER A 67 3.42 15.69 4.72
N ALA A 68 4.33 14.92 4.13
CA ALA A 68 4.77 13.63 4.69
C ALA A 68 5.61 13.81 5.99
N GLY A 69 6.36 14.92 6.11
CA GLY A 69 7.17 15.27 7.28
C GLY A 69 6.39 16.09 8.32
N LEU A 70 6.95 16.21 9.53
CA LEU A 70 6.43 17.11 10.56
C LEU A 70 6.93 18.53 10.28
N ASP A 71 6.01 19.48 10.19
CA ASP A 71 6.25 20.92 10.09
C ASP A 71 5.18 21.65 10.91
N PRO A 72 5.50 22.15 12.11
CA PRO A 72 4.51 22.74 13.01
C PRO A 72 3.73 23.91 12.40
N VAL A 73 4.35 24.72 11.55
CA VAL A 73 3.69 25.89 10.92
C VAL A 73 2.77 25.42 9.78
N ALA A 74 3.25 24.54 8.93
CA ALA A 74 2.44 23.95 7.86
C ALA A 74 1.29 23.13 8.46
N ASP A 75 1.55 22.36 9.52
CA ASP A 75 0.54 21.55 10.20
C ASP A 75 -0.56 22.42 10.85
N ALA A 76 -0.21 23.55 11.46
CA ALA A 76 -1.20 24.50 11.99
C ALA A 76 -2.09 25.08 10.87
N ARG A 77 -1.51 25.41 9.72
CA ARG A 77 -2.28 25.87 8.55
C ARG A 77 -3.18 24.76 8.01
N ALA A 78 -2.68 23.52 7.93
CA ALA A 78 -3.44 22.36 7.49
C ALA A 78 -4.63 22.07 8.43
N VAL A 79 -4.45 22.18 9.74
CA VAL A 79 -5.54 22.05 10.73
C VAL A 79 -6.63 23.11 10.50
N LEU A 80 -6.26 24.37 10.28
CA LEU A 80 -7.24 25.44 10.01
C LEU A 80 -7.96 25.23 8.66
N ALA A 81 -7.24 24.82 7.63
CA ALA A 81 -7.81 24.52 6.32
C ALA A 81 -8.78 23.32 6.41
N LEU A 82 -8.38 22.24 7.09
CA LEU A 82 -9.21 21.06 7.28
C LEU A 82 -10.49 21.38 8.08
N ARG A 83 -10.40 22.21 9.11
CA ARG A 83 -11.58 22.65 9.88
C ARG A 83 -12.62 23.34 9.00
N ARG A 84 -12.18 24.16 8.04
CA ARG A 84 -13.07 24.83 7.08
C ARG A 84 -13.62 23.83 6.07
N ALA A 85 -12.76 23.00 5.49
CA ALA A 85 -13.13 22.01 4.49
C ALA A 85 -14.14 20.97 5.02
N ALA A 86 -13.92 20.50 6.25
CA ALA A 86 -14.79 19.52 6.91
C ALA A 86 -15.92 20.15 7.73
N ALA A 87 -16.17 21.48 7.67
CA ALA A 87 -17.16 22.13 8.51
C ALA A 87 -18.57 21.55 8.35
N GLY A 88 -18.91 21.13 7.15
CA GLY A 88 -20.19 20.51 6.82
C GLY A 88 -20.23 18.99 6.93
N ALA A 89 -19.12 18.31 7.21
CA ALA A 89 -19.09 16.87 7.26
C ALA A 89 -19.77 16.30 8.51
N ASP A 90 -20.47 15.19 8.34
CA ASP A 90 -21.09 14.44 9.44
C ASP A 90 -20.06 13.50 10.10
N LEU A 91 -19.05 13.05 9.33
CA LEU A 91 -17.96 12.18 9.77
C LEU A 91 -16.66 12.59 9.07
N VAL A 92 -15.53 12.43 9.76
CA VAL A 92 -14.18 12.61 9.18
C VAL A 92 -13.40 11.31 9.26
N HIS A 93 -12.87 10.87 8.13
CA HIS A 93 -12.01 9.68 8.05
C HIS A 93 -10.63 10.07 7.53
N ALA A 94 -9.58 9.79 8.28
CA ALA A 94 -8.21 10.08 7.91
C ALA A 94 -7.46 8.81 7.49
N HIS A 95 -6.66 8.92 6.44
CA HIS A 95 -5.84 7.83 5.89
C HIS A 95 -4.36 8.02 6.23
N GLY A 96 -3.86 7.18 7.12
CA GLY A 96 -2.49 7.20 7.61
C GLY A 96 -2.24 8.17 8.75
N LEU A 97 -1.06 8.04 9.37
CA LEU A 97 -0.74 8.73 10.61
C LEU A 97 -0.70 10.25 10.46
N ARG A 98 -0.13 10.77 9.36
CA ARG A 98 0.02 12.21 9.15
C ARG A 98 -1.34 12.91 8.99
N ALA A 99 -2.20 12.36 8.15
CA ALA A 99 -3.58 12.83 8.02
C ALA A 99 -4.32 12.69 9.35
N GLY A 100 -4.15 11.57 10.04
CA GLY A 100 -4.74 11.30 11.35
C GLY A 100 -4.35 12.32 12.41
N LEU A 101 -3.07 12.73 12.48
CA LEU A 101 -2.58 13.73 13.43
C LEU A 101 -3.22 15.11 13.21
N VAL A 102 -3.25 15.57 11.95
CA VAL A 102 -3.88 16.84 11.57
C VAL A 102 -5.38 16.79 11.83
N THR A 103 -6.03 15.67 11.52
CA THR A 103 -7.46 15.49 11.77
C THR A 103 -7.76 15.45 13.27
N ALA A 104 -7.00 14.75 14.07
CA ALA A 104 -7.15 14.70 15.52
C ALA A 104 -7.09 16.11 16.15
N ALA A 105 -6.19 16.97 15.66
CA ALA A 105 -6.11 18.37 16.10
C ALA A 105 -7.30 19.21 15.61
N ALA A 106 -7.77 18.96 14.38
CA ALA A 106 -8.89 19.68 13.79
C ALA A 106 -10.24 19.39 14.48
N VAL A 107 -10.53 18.11 14.78
CA VAL A 107 -11.81 17.68 15.37
C VAL A 107 -11.92 18.00 16.86
N ARG A 108 -10.77 18.09 17.60
CA ARG A 108 -10.78 18.42 19.04
C ARG A 108 -11.15 19.87 19.33
N SER A 109 -11.04 20.76 18.37
CA SER A 109 -11.23 22.21 18.55
C SER A 109 -12.53 22.73 17.93
N GLY A 110 -13.51 21.87 17.62
CA GLY A 110 -14.79 22.22 17.01
C GLY A 110 -15.97 21.40 17.53
N ALA A 111 -17.10 21.41 16.80
CA ALA A 111 -18.20 20.50 17.08
C ALA A 111 -17.73 19.06 16.99
N ARG A 112 -18.07 18.24 17.99
CA ARG A 112 -17.68 16.84 18.04
C ARG A 112 -18.30 16.10 16.85
N ARG A 113 -17.44 15.51 16.01
CA ARG A 113 -17.81 14.66 14.90
C ARG A 113 -17.15 13.31 15.07
N PRO A 114 -17.78 12.21 14.65
CA PRO A 114 -17.13 10.92 14.55
C PRO A 114 -15.84 11.02 13.73
N PHE A 115 -14.77 10.47 14.29
CA PHE A 115 -13.44 10.45 13.68
C PHE A 115 -12.95 9.02 13.52
N VAL A 116 -12.72 8.62 12.28
CA VAL A 116 -12.15 7.34 11.89
C VAL A 116 -10.71 7.56 11.39
N VAL A 117 -9.79 6.68 11.74
CA VAL A 117 -8.46 6.67 11.14
C VAL A 117 -8.13 5.27 10.60
N THR A 118 -7.69 5.20 9.34
CA THR A 118 -7.11 3.97 8.79
C THR A 118 -5.59 4.03 8.85
N LEU A 119 -4.99 3.04 9.50
CA LEU A 119 -3.55 2.85 9.57
C LEU A 119 -3.10 1.97 8.40
N HIS A 120 -2.28 2.53 7.51
CA HIS A 120 -1.74 1.85 6.33
C HIS A 120 -0.28 1.45 6.47
N ASN A 121 0.46 2.10 7.37
CA ASN A 121 1.89 1.88 7.58
C ASN A 121 2.23 1.92 9.06
N ALA A 122 3.22 1.13 9.47
CA ALA A 122 3.88 1.31 10.76
C ALA A 122 4.82 2.52 10.70
N LEU A 123 5.03 3.14 11.84
CA LEU A 123 6.15 4.07 11.99
C LEU A 123 7.46 3.30 11.92
N PRO A 124 8.47 3.82 11.20
CA PRO A 124 9.81 3.28 11.30
C PRO A 124 10.29 3.37 12.75
N ASP A 125 10.94 2.32 13.22
CA ASP A 125 11.63 2.38 14.52
C ASP A 125 12.79 3.37 14.39
N ARG A 126 12.58 4.57 14.91
CA ARG A 126 13.56 5.65 14.95
C ARG A 126 13.87 5.93 16.41
N GLY A 127 15.07 5.58 16.81
CA GLY A 127 15.57 5.97 18.13
C GLY A 127 15.64 7.50 18.31
N GLY A 128 15.92 7.93 19.53
CA GLY A 128 16.17 9.35 19.83
C GLY A 128 14.91 10.23 19.99
N PRO A 129 15.10 11.56 20.06
CA PRO A 129 14.01 12.50 20.33
C PRO A 129 12.91 12.49 19.26
N LEU A 130 13.27 12.40 17.97
CA LEU A 130 12.31 12.38 16.88
C LEU A 130 11.43 11.13 16.93
N GLY A 131 12.00 9.95 17.23
CA GLY A 131 11.21 8.72 17.38
C GLY A 131 10.19 8.84 18.51
N ARG A 132 10.57 9.45 19.64
CA ARG A 132 9.63 9.71 20.75
C ARG A 132 8.50 10.65 20.38
N VAL A 133 8.78 11.71 19.61
CA VAL A 133 7.76 12.63 19.11
C VAL A 133 6.78 11.91 18.17
N LEU A 134 7.28 11.11 17.23
CA LEU A 134 6.45 10.34 16.31
C LEU A 134 5.59 9.31 17.05
N ALA A 135 6.14 8.60 18.03
CA ALA A 135 5.39 7.65 18.85
C ALA A 135 4.30 8.35 19.70
N ALA A 136 4.58 9.54 20.22
CA ALA A 136 3.60 10.35 20.93
C ALA A 136 2.48 10.84 19.99
N ALA A 137 2.82 11.23 18.77
CA ALA A 137 1.88 11.63 17.74
C ALA A 137 0.97 10.46 17.32
N GLU A 138 1.53 9.26 17.12
CA GLU A 138 0.77 8.05 16.82
C GLU A 138 -0.22 7.73 17.96
N ARG A 139 0.27 7.71 19.19
CA ARG A 139 -0.57 7.49 20.38
C ARG A 139 -1.70 8.52 20.47
N ALA A 140 -1.41 9.80 20.24
CA ALA A 140 -2.40 10.87 20.28
C ALA A 140 -3.46 10.67 19.19
N THR A 141 -3.06 10.28 18.00
CA THR A 141 -3.94 10.02 16.86
C THR A 141 -4.91 8.87 17.15
N VAL A 142 -4.36 7.69 17.54
CA VAL A 142 -5.20 6.49 17.75
C VAL A 142 -6.16 6.65 18.95
N ARG A 143 -5.77 7.42 19.96
CA ARG A 143 -6.63 7.72 21.13
C ARG A 143 -7.72 8.77 20.83
N ALA A 144 -7.48 9.63 19.85
CA ALA A 144 -8.44 10.64 19.43
C ALA A 144 -9.55 10.06 18.54
N ALA A 145 -9.26 8.99 17.81
CA ALA A 145 -10.21 8.33 16.92
C ALA A 145 -11.29 7.58 17.71
N ASP A 146 -12.54 7.65 17.22
CA ASP A 146 -13.65 6.83 17.71
C ASP A 146 -13.47 5.39 17.25
N VAL A 147 -13.00 5.19 16.00
CA VAL A 147 -12.63 3.87 15.44
C VAL A 147 -11.28 3.96 14.73
N VAL A 148 -10.41 3.00 15.00
CA VAL A 148 -9.16 2.79 14.27
C VAL A 148 -9.32 1.59 13.37
N LEU A 149 -9.18 1.79 12.07
CA LEU A 149 -9.11 0.74 11.06
C LEU A 149 -7.65 0.41 10.78
N ALA A 150 -7.30 -0.85 10.85
CA ALA A 150 -5.92 -1.30 10.62
C ALA A 150 -5.87 -2.19 9.38
N ALA A 151 -4.97 -1.88 8.44
CA ALA A 151 -4.81 -2.65 7.21
C ALA A 151 -4.24 -4.07 7.45
N SER A 152 -3.66 -4.33 8.63
CA SER A 152 -3.07 -5.62 9.02
C SER A 152 -3.17 -5.88 10.52
N GLY A 153 -3.01 -7.14 10.93
CA GLY A 153 -3.12 -7.57 12.32
C GLY A 153 -2.05 -6.95 13.23
N ASP A 154 -0.83 -6.76 12.73
CA ASP A 154 0.27 -6.11 13.49
C ASP A 154 -0.01 -4.63 13.78
N LEU A 155 -0.59 -3.89 12.80
CA LEU A 155 -1.06 -2.52 13.02
C LEU A 155 -2.20 -2.46 14.03
N ALA A 156 -3.14 -3.41 13.96
CA ALA A 156 -4.24 -3.50 14.93
C ALA A 156 -3.71 -3.76 16.35
N ALA A 157 -2.77 -4.68 16.50
CA ALA A 157 -2.13 -4.98 17.78
C ALA A 157 -1.40 -3.75 18.34
N ASN A 158 -0.67 -3.02 17.48
CA ASN A 158 0.01 -1.78 17.86
C ASN A 158 -0.98 -0.71 18.32
N ALA A 159 -2.06 -0.47 17.57
CA ALA A 159 -3.08 0.52 17.93
C ALA A 159 -3.73 0.23 19.29
N ARG A 160 -4.04 -1.04 19.58
CA ARG A 160 -4.56 -1.48 20.90
C ARG A 160 -3.56 -1.21 22.01
N ARG A 161 -2.27 -1.53 21.80
CA ARG A 161 -1.18 -1.26 22.76
C ARG A 161 -1.03 0.24 23.04
N LEU A 162 -1.24 1.09 22.04
CA LEU A 162 -1.20 2.55 22.17
C LEU A 162 -2.44 3.13 22.83
N GLY A 163 -3.48 2.32 23.08
CA GLY A 163 -4.68 2.69 23.83
C GLY A 163 -5.80 3.24 22.94
N ALA A 164 -5.91 2.79 21.69
CA ALA A 164 -7.10 3.02 20.87
C ALA A 164 -8.32 2.35 21.49
N ARG A 165 -9.51 2.96 21.37
CA ARG A 165 -10.75 2.50 22.02
C ARG A 165 -11.41 1.36 21.26
N ASP A 166 -11.53 1.52 19.96
CA ASP A 166 -12.12 0.54 19.05
C ASP A 166 -11.12 0.31 17.90
N VAL A 167 -10.66 -0.93 17.74
CA VAL A 167 -9.68 -1.29 16.71
C VAL A 167 -10.20 -2.46 15.91
N ARG A 168 -10.39 -2.23 14.61
CA ARG A 168 -10.89 -3.23 13.67
C ARG A 168 -9.88 -3.47 12.56
N VAL A 169 -9.70 -4.72 12.17
CA VAL A 169 -8.92 -5.04 10.98
C VAL A 169 -9.80 -4.77 9.76
N ALA A 170 -9.36 -3.88 8.90
CA ALA A 170 -10.02 -3.50 7.66
C ALA A 170 -9.04 -3.66 6.51
N PRO A 171 -8.99 -4.84 5.88
CA PRO A 171 -8.02 -5.13 4.84
C PRO A 171 -8.19 -4.22 3.63
N VAL A 172 -7.09 -3.63 3.18
CA VAL A 172 -7.01 -2.87 1.93
C VAL A 172 -6.89 -3.83 0.75
N SER A 173 -7.82 -3.79 -0.18
CA SER A 173 -7.74 -4.57 -1.42
C SER A 173 -6.93 -3.82 -2.48
N ALA A 174 -6.08 -4.53 -3.20
CA ALA A 174 -5.50 -4.02 -4.44
C ALA A 174 -6.58 -3.97 -5.52
N PRO A 175 -6.65 -2.90 -6.33
CA PRO A 175 -7.48 -2.89 -7.53
C PRO A 175 -7.15 -4.07 -8.44
N ALA A 176 -8.16 -4.60 -9.12
CA ALA A 176 -7.92 -5.61 -10.12
C ALA A 176 -7.06 -5.02 -11.25
N LEU A 177 -5.97 -5.72 -11.57
CA LEU A 177 -5.18 -5.34 -12.74
C LEU A 177 -5.99 -5.64 -14.02
N PRO A 178 -5.84 -4.79 -15.06
CA PRO A 178 -6.39 -5.14 -16.38
C PRO A 178 -5.71 -6.42 -16.89
N PRO A 179 -6.38 -7.16 -17.77
CA PRO A 179 -5.74 -8.29 -18.46
C PRO A 179 -4.45 -7.86 -19.15
N ALA A 180 -3.44 -8.75 -19.16
CA ALA A 180 -2.21 -8.53 -19.91
C ALA A 180 -2.55 -8.30 -21.40
N ARG A 181 -1.92 -7.29 -21.99
CA ARG A 181 -2.16 -6.88 -23.39
C ARG A 181 -1.10 -7.43 -24.35
N ARG A 182 0.10 -7.70 -23.82
CA ARG A 182 1.22 -8.25 -24.55
C ARG A 182 1.46 -9.70 -24.13
N SER A 183 1.89 -10.50 -25.06
CA SER A 183 2.33 -11.86 -24.78
C SER A 183 3.61 -11.85 -23.93
N ARG A 184 3.85 -12.98 -23.26
CA ARG A 184 5.08 -13.22 -22.51
C ARG A 184 6.33 -12.96 -23.36
N ASP A 185 6.35 -13.46 -24.60
CA ASP A 185 7.49 -13.36 -25.50
C ASP A 185 7.74 -11.91 -25.96
N GLU A 186 6.69 -11.15 -26.26
CA GLU A 186 6.80 -9.73 -26.62
C GLU A 186 7.39 -8.88 -25.48
N VAL A 187 6.95 -9.13 -24.23
CA VAL A 187 7.49 -8.42 -23.06
C VAL A 187 8.95 -8.79 -22.84
N ARG A 188 9.29 -10.07 -22.93
CA ARG A 188 10.65 -10.58 -22.74
C ARG A 188 11.59 -10.06 -23.82
N ALA A 189 11.16 -10.06 -25.08
CA ALA A 189 11.92 -9.48 -26.19
C ALA A 189 12.17 -7.96 -25.99
N GLY A 190 11.15 -7.21 -25.53
CA GLY A 190 11.28 -5.79 -25.19
C GLY A 190 12.25 -5.54 -24.03
N LEU A 191 12.44 -6.51 -23.16
CA LEU A 191 13.47 -6.49 -22.12
C LEU A 191 14.83 -7.02 -22.60
N GLY A 192 14.99 -7.40 -23.86
CA GLY A 192 16.23 -7.96 -24.40
C GLY A 192 16.62 -9.28 -23.73
N LEU A 193 15.64 -10.05 -23.29
CA LEU A 193 15.87 -11.38 -22.73
C LEU A 193 16.08 -12.40 -23.84
N ALA A 194 17.20 -13.10 -23.78
CA ALA A 194 17.42 -14.28 -24.60
C ALA A 194 16.49 -15.43 -24.19
N ASP A 195 16.25 -16.37 -25.13
CA ASP A 195 15.45 -17.53 -24.85
C ASP A 195 15.99 -18.33 -23.65
N GLY A 196 15.05 -18.69 -22.76
CA GLY A 196 15.35 -19.45 -21.55
C GLY A 196 15.96 -18.67 -20.37
N ARG A 197 16.35 -17.40 -20.53
CA ARG A 197 16.90 -16.61 -19.41
C ARG A 197 15.78 -16.28 -18.42
N PRO A 198 15.90 -16.62 -17.11
CA PRO A 198 14.86 -16.31 -16.13
C PRO A 198 14.65 -14.80 -15.92
N LEU A 199 13.38 -14.40 -15.69
CA LEU A 199 12.97 -13.04 -15.35
C LEU A 199 12.45 -12.99 -13.92
N VAL A 200 13.18 -12.34 -13.03
CA VAL A 200 12.76 -11.99 -11.67
C VAL A 200 12.24 -10.57 -11.67
N LEU A 201 11.00 -10.37 -11.24
CA LEU A 201 10.36 -9.07 -11.23
C LEU A 201 10.24 -8.52 -9.80
N ALA A 202 10.55 -7.25 -9.60
CA ALA A 202 10.20 -6.50 -8.41
C ALA A 202 9.41 -5.26 -8.81
N VAL A 203 8.29 -4.99 -8.14
CA VAL A 203 7.44 -3.84 -8.43
C VAL A 203 7.24 -3.01 -7.15
N GLY A 204 7.52 -1.73 -7.24
CA GLY A 204 7.29 -0.83 -6.11
C GLY A 204 8.16 0.41 -6.14
N ARG A 205 7.80 1.36 -5.29
CA ARG A 205 8.52 2.62 -5.17
C ARG A 205 9.98 2.40 -4.73
N LEU A 206 10.93 3.08 -5.35
CA LEU A 206 12.35 3.00 -4.99
C LEU A 206 12.61 3.77 -3.68
N HIS A 207 12.27 3.13 -2.58
CA HIS A 207 12.29 3.70 -1.22
C HIS A 207 12.94 2.71 -0.24
N PRO A 208 13.64 3.17 0.82
CA PRO A 208 14.32 2.28 1.78
C PRO A 208 13.45 1.16 2.35
N GLN A 209 12.16 1.41 2.56
CA GLN A 209 11.19 0.42 3.03
C GLN A 209 11.11 -0.82 2.14
N LYS A 210 11.34 -0.68 0.82
CA LYS A 210 11.21 -1.77 -0.15
C LYS A 210 12.42 -2.72 -0.21
N GLY A 211 13.54 -2.38 0.46
CA GLY A 211 14.66 -3.28 0.62
C GLY A 211 15.41 -3.63 -0.68
N TYR A 212 15.43 -2.70 -1.65
CA TYR A 212 16.14 -2.95 -2.92
C TYR A 212 17.65 -3.10 -2.76
N ASP A 213 18.23 -2.56 -1.71
CA ASP A 213 19.61 -2.81 -1.32
C ASP A 213 19.87 -4.30 -1.06
N VAL A 214 18.96 -4.96 -0.33
CA VAL A 214 19.00 -6.42 -0.08
C VAL A 214 18.81 -7.20 -1.38
N LEU A 215 17.95 -6.74 -2.29
CA LEU A 215 17.78 -7.34 -3.62
C LEU A 215 19.07 -7.24 -4.45
N LEU A 216 19.77 -6.11 -4.40
CA LEU A 216 21.06 -5.97 -5.11
C LEU A 216 22.15 -6.85 -4.50
N ASP A 217 22.16 -7.05 -3.17
CA ASP A 217 23.06 -8.01 -2.52
C ASP A 217 22.78 -9.44 -3.00
N ALA A 218 21.50 -9.85 -3.03
CA ALA A 218 21.10 -11.15 -3.59
C ALA A 218 21.49 -11.28 -5.07
N ALA A 219 21.25 -10.24 -5.89
CA ALA A 219 21.59 -10.22 -7.30
C ALA A 219 23.10 -10.34 -7.56
N ALA A 220 23.93 -9.83 -6.65
CA ALA A 220 25.38 -9.99 -6.74
C ALA A 220 25.82 -11.45 -6.64
N THR A 221 25.11 -12.27 -5.86
CA THR A 221 25.40 -13.72 -5.78
C THR A 221 25.02 -14.46 -7.06
N TRP A 222 24.02 -13.99 -7.82
CA TRP A 222 23.60 -14.58 -9.09
C TRP A 222 24.49 -14.13 -10.26
N ALA A 223 25.15 -12.98 -10.15
CA ALA A 223 25.99 -12.44 -11.22
C ALA A 223 27.14 -13.39 -11.62
N ALA A 224 27.55 -14.27 -10.72
CA ALA A 224 28.56 -15.31 -10.98
C ALA A 224 28.01 -16.58 -11.62
N ASP A 225 26.69 -16.75 -11.71
CA ASP A 225 26.06 -17.93 -12.30
C ASP A 225 26.27 -17.93 -13.83
N PRO A 226 26.37 -19.11 -14.49
CA PRO A 226 26.57 -19.20 -15.95
C PRO A 226 25.43 -18.51 -16.76
N ALA A 227 24.21 -18.51 -16.23
CA ALA A 227 23.05 -17.88 -16.82
C ALA A 227 22.26 -17.10 -15.73
N PRO A 228 22.76 -15.94 -15.29
CA PRO A 228 22.12 -15.19 -14.21
C PRO A 228 20.73 -14.71 -14.64
N PRO A 229 19.71 -14.77 -13.74
CA PRO A 229 18.42 -14.21 -14.05
C PRO A 229 18.53 -12.70 -14.33
N LEU A 230 17.67 -12.17 -15.19
CA LEU A 230 17.46 -10.72 -15.23
C LEU A 230 16.54 -10.33 -14.08
N VAL A 231 16.97 -9.40 -13.25
CA VAL A 231 16.11 -8.76 -12.26
C VAL A 231 15.57 -7.45 -12.86
N ALA A 232 14.27 -7.39 -13.11
CA ALA A 232 13.60 -6.18 -13.58
C ALA A 232 12.91 -5.49 -12.40
N VAL A 233 13.24 -4.22 -12.14
CA VAL A 233 12.66 -3.42 -11.07
C VAL A 233 11.79 -2.35 -11.68
N ALA A 234 10.46 -2.46 -11.52
CA ALA A 234 9.48 -1.50 -12.02
C ALA A 234 9.05 -0.55 -10.88
N GLY A 235 9.33 0.72 -11.06
CA GLY A 235 9.01 1.78 -10.11
C GLY A 235 9.99 2.94 -10.19
N ASP A 236 9.65 4.01 -9.52
CA ASP A 236 10.45 5.23 -9.36
C ASP A 236 10.62 5.58 -7.88
N GLY A 237 11.49 6.51 -7.57
CA GLY A 237 11.63 6.99 -6.20
C GLY A 237 13.00 7.55 -5.85
N PRO A 238 13.17 8.00 -4.59
CA PRO A 238 14.37 8.74 -4.17
C PRO A 238 15.68 7.94 -4.25
N LEU A 239 15.63 6.59 -4.27
CA LEU A 239 16.82 5.74 -4.36
C LEU A 239 17.25 5.44 -5.79
N GLU A 240 16.60 5.97 -6.83
CA GLU A 240 16.86 5.60 -8.22
C GLU A 240 18.32 5.81 -8.61
N ALA A 241 18.88 6.98 -8.34
CA ALA A 241 20.27 7.32 -8.67
C ALA A 241 21.28 6.44 -7.92
N GLU A 242 21.03 6.17 -6.63
CA GLU A 242 21.88 5.32 -5.79
C GLU A 242 21.90 3.88 -6.31
N LEU A 243 20.70 3.31 -6.56
CA LEU A 243 20.57 1.96 -7.08
C LEU A 243 21.19 1.82 -8.48
N ALA A 244 20.98 2.79 -9.37
CA ALA A 244 21.57 2.79 -10.71
C ALA A 244 23.10 2.81 -10.65
N ALA A 245 23.69 3.66 -9.80
CA ALA A 245 25.13 3.75 -9.61
C ALA A 245 25.70 2.41 -9.10
N ARG A 246 25.04 1.77 -8.12
CA ARG A 246 25.45 0.48 -7.57
C ARG A 246 25.35 -0.64 -8.62
N ILE A 247 24.25 -0.71 -9.37
CA ILE A 247 24.05 -1.69 -10.44
C ILE A 247 25.18 -1.59 -11.46
N ALA A 248 25.53 -0.38 -11.90
CA ALA A 248 26.60 -0.14 -12.87
C ALA A 248 27.98 -0.51 -12.32
N ALA A 249 28.31 -0.06 -11.11
CA ALA A 249 29.62 -0.30 -10.48
C ALA A 249 29.89 -1.80 -10.26
N GLN A 250 28.87 -2.57 -9.87
CA GLN A 250 28.97 -4.00 -9.60
C GLN A 250 28.57 -4.88 -10.80
N ARG A 251 28.17 -4.27 -11.93
CA ARG A 251 27.72 -4.99 -13.15
C ARG A 251 26.63 -6.02 -12.85
N LEU A 252 25.68 -5.66 -12.00
CA LEU A 252 24.61 -6.56 -11.56
C LEU A 252 23.63 -6.87 -12.71
N PRO A 253 23.07 -8.09 -12.77
CA PRO A 253 22.05 -8.46 -13.74
C PRO A 253 20.67 -7.85 -13.39
N VAL A 254 20.65 -6.55 -13.10
CA VAL A 254 19.49 -5.80 -12.65
C VAL A 254 19.22 -4.64 -13.59
N ARG A 255 17.95 -4.42 -13.93
CA ARG A 255 17.49 -3.29 -14.74
C ARG A 255 16.40 -2.51 -14.02
N LEU A 256 16.60 -1.22 -13.83
CA LEU A 256 15.55 -0.30 -13.41
C LEU A 256 14.70 0.06 -14.64
N LEU A 257 13.38 -0.15 -14.56
CA LEU A 257 12.44 0.08 -15.65
C LEU A 257 11.75 1.45 -15.55
N GLY A 258 12.00 2.20 -14.46
CA GLY A 258 11.20 3.37 -14.13
C GLY A 258 9.75 3.03 -13.80
N ARG A 259 8.90 4.04 -13.73
CA ARG A 259 7.47 3.87 -13.51
C ARG A 259 6.82 3.17 -14.70
N ARG A 260 6.00 2.14 -14.40
CA ARG A 260 5.32 1.30 -15.41
C ARG A 260 3.82 1.29 -15.15
N ASP A 261 3.05 1.30 -16.22
CA ASP A 261 1.58 1.15 -16.24
C ASP A 261 1.12 -0.22 -16.76
N ASP A 262 2.05 -1.01 -17.28
CA ASP A 262 1.87 -2.34 -17.83
C ASP A 262 2.28 -3.46 -16.84
N VAL A 263 2.00 -3.27 -15.55
CA VAL A 263 2.38 -4.24 -14.48
C VAL A 263 1.76 -5.62 -14.74
N ALA A 264 0.56 -5.68 -15.30
CA ALA A 264 -0.08 -6.95 -15.67
C ALA A 264 0.74 -7.73 -16.72
N ASP A 265 1.29 -7.05 -17.73
CA ASP A 265 2.14 -7.65 -18.76
C ASP A 265 3.46 -8.15 -18.15
N LEU A 266 4.06 -7.34 -17.25
CA LEU A 266 5.31 -7.72 -16.57
C LEU A 266 5.11 -8.94 -15.66
N LEU A 267 4.01 -9.01 -14.91
CA LEU A 267 3.66 -10.16 -14.06
C LEU A 267 3.45 -11.44 -14.91
N ALA A 268 2.75 -11.33 -16.04
CA ALA A 268 2.54 -12.45 -16.95
C ALA A 268 3.85 -12.94 -17.61
N ALA A 269 4.82 -12.04 -17.80
CA ALA A 269 6.11 -12.35 -18.40
C ALA A 269 7.15 -12.88 -17.41
N ALA A 270 7.01 -12.59 -16.12
CA ALA A 270 7.94 -12.98 -15.07
C ALA A 270 7.88 -14.50 -14.78
N ASP A 271 9.01 -15.05 -14.38
CA ASP A 271 9.09 -16.40 -13.82
C ASP A 271 8.84 -16.37 -12.31
N LEU A 272 9.19 -15.24 -11.67
CA LEU A 272 9.15 -15.07 -10.23
C LEU A 272 9.02 -13.58 -9.88
N VAL A 273 8.27 -13.28 -8.84
CA VAL A 273 8.24 -11.95 -8.20
C VAL A 273 9.01 -11.99 -6.89
N VAL A 274 9.75 -10.92 -6.58
CA VAL A 274 10.41 -10.73 -5.29
C VAL A 274 9.91 -9.47 -4.60
N LEU A 275 9.66 -9.58 -3.29
CA LEU A 275 9.25 -8.46 -2.44
C LEU A 275 10.15 -8.42 -1.19
N PRO A 276 11.36 -7.83 -1.28
CA PRO A 276 12.36 -7.84 -0.22
C PRO A 276 12.14 -6.77 0.86
N SER A 277 10.90 -6.35 1.04
CA SER A 277 10.52 -5.20 1.87
C SER A 277 10.95 -5.38 3.33
N ARG A 278 11.39 -4.29 3.94
CA ARG A 278 11.71 -4.23 5.37
C ARG A 278 10.46 -4.27 6.24
N TRP A 279 9.37 -3.75 5.72
CA TRP A 279 8.03 -3.81 6.33
C TRP A 279 6.93 -3.53 5.30
N GLU A 280 5.80 -4.23 5.44
CA GLU A 280 4.56 -4.03 4.67
C GLU A 280 3.35 -4.29 5.57
N ALA A 281 2.28 -3.52 5.39
CA ALA A 281 0.98 -3.89 5.95
C ALA A 281 0.28 -4.88 5.02
N ARG A 282 -0.31 -4.36 3.96
CA ARG A 282 -1.02 -5.15 2.96
C ARG A 282 -0.56 -4.72 1.57
N SER A 283 0.56 -5.29 1.13
CA SER A 283 1.21 -4.94 -0.13
C SER A 283 0.28 -5.13 -1.33
N LEU A 284 0.05 -4.08 -2.11
CA LEU A 284 -0.72 -4.18 -3.36
C LEU A 284 0.00 -5.08 -4.37
N THR A 285 1.31 -4.92 -4.52
CA THR A 285 2.13 -5.75 -5.42
C THR A 285 2.05 -7.23 -5.09
N ALA A 286 2.08 -7.58 -3.80
CA ALA A 286 1.92 -8.97 -3.38
C ALA A 286 0.54 -9.52 -3.77
N GLN A 287 -0.52 -8.74 -3.58
CA GLN A 287 -1.87 -9.11 -3.99
C GLN A 287 -1.98 -9.28 -5.51
N GLU A 288 -1.37 -8.38 -6.28
CA GLU A 288 -1.31 -8.44 -7.74
C GLU A 288 -0.57 -9.69 -8.22
N ALA A 289 0.59 -10.00 -7.64
CA ALA A 289 1.38 -11.18 -7.99
C ALA A 289 0.61 -12.48 -7.71
N LEU A 290 -0.01 -12.62 -6.53
CA LEU A 290 -0.77 -13.81 -6.19
C LEU A 290 -2.01 -13.98 -7.08
N ARG A 291 -2.76 -12.90 -7.35
CA ARG A 291 -3.90 -12.94 -8.28
C ARG A 291 -3.48 -13.33 -9.71
N ALA A 292 -2.34 -12.85 -10.16
CA ALA A 292 -1.76 -13.27 -11.45
C ALA A 292 -1.30 -14.74 -11.43
N GLY A 293 -1.05 -15.31 -10.26
CA GLY A 293 -0.49 -16.63 -10.08
C GLY A 293 1.00 -16.69 -10.40
N THR A 294 1.67 -15.53 -10.38
CA THR A 294 3.12 -15.49 -10.52
C THR A 294 3.73 -15.86 -9.16
N PRO A 295 4.64 -16.85 -9.11
CA PRO A 295 5.27 -17.27 -7.86
C PRO A 295 5.92 -16.08 -7.15
N LEU A 296 5.79 -16.01 -5.83
CA LEU A 296 6.28 -14.89 -5.04
C LEU A 296 7.24 -15.35 -3.94
N VAL A 297 8.41 -14.71 -3.87
CA VAL A 297 9.28 -14.73 -2.68
C VAL A 297 9.17 -13.38 -1.99
N ALA A 298 8.81 -13.38 -0.71
CA ALA A 298 8.62 -12.16 0.07
C ALA A 298 9.30 -12.27 1.44
N THR A 299 9.53 -11.14 2.09
CA THR A 299 10.04 -11.12 3.45
C THR A 299 8.94 -11.40 4.47
N ARG A 300 9.29 -12.12 5.54
CA ARG A 300 8.41 -12.41 6.69
C ARG A 300 8.33 -11.18 7.61
N THR A 301 7.56 -10.16 7.20
CA THR A 301 7.49 -8.89 7.93
C THR A 301 6.10 -8.27 7.89
N GLY A 302 5.75 -7.54 8.95
CA GLY A 302 4.46 -6.83 9.05
C GLY A 302 3.26 -7.74 8.82
N GLY A 303 2.33 -7.32 7.98
CA GLY A 303 1.14 -8.08 7.60
C GLY A 303 1.35 -9.10 6.47
N LEU A 304 2.57 -9.25 5.90
CA LEU A 304 2.80 -10.18 4.79
C LEU A 304 2.53 -11.65 5.15
N PRO A 305 2.93 -12.17 6.34
CA PRO A 305 2.61 -13.55 6.68
C PRO A 305 1.10 -13.84 6.70
N GLU A 306 0.31 -12.93 7.27
CA GLU A 306 -1.16 -13.02 7.31
C GLU A 306 -1.77 -12.93 5.89
N LEU A 307 -1.26 -12.02 5.07
CA LEU A 307 -1.74 -11.80 3.72
C LEU A 307 -1.46 -13.00 2.81
N LEU A 308 -0.24 -13.52 2.87
CA LEU A 308 0.26 -14.45 1.87
C LEU A 308 -0.03 -15.92 2.21
N GLY A 309 -0.15 -16.27 3.51
CA GLY A 309 -0.33 -17.65 3.93
C GLY A 309 0.71 -18.58 3.28
N ASP A 310 0.23 -19.66 2.69
CA ASP A 310 1.04 -20.64 1.93
C ASP A 310 1.20 -20.26 0.44
N GLY A 311 0.66 -19.12 0.01
CA GLY A 311 0.69 -18.65 -1.37
C GLY A 311 2.00 -17.98 -1.80
N ALA A 312 2.99 -17.87 -0.89
CA ALA A 312 4.30 -17.31 -1.17
C ALA A 312 5.38 -17.98 -0.31
N LEU A 313 6.62 -17.94 -0.79
CA LEU A 313 7.77 -18.35 0.01
C LEU A 313 8.28 -17.17 0.83
N LEU A 314 8.33 -17.33 2.16
CA LEU A 314 8.70 -16.26 3.09
C LEU A 314 10.13 -16.46 3.62
N VAL A 315 10.97 -15.42 3.43
CA VAL A 315 12.36 -15.35 3.93
C VAL A 315 12.50 -14.28 5.03
N PRO A 316 13.55 -14.32 5.88
CA PRO A 316 13.80 -13.28 6.86
C PRO A 316 14.03 -11.91 6.18
N PRO A 317 13.54 -10.79 6.77
CA PRO A 317 13.82 -9.45 6.25
C PRO A 317 15.31 -9.09 6.44
N GLY A 318 15.90 -8.48 5.40
CA GLY A 318 17.31 -8.07 5.41
C GLY A 318 18.30 -9.19 5.12
N ASP A 319 17.85 -10.40 4.90
CA ASP A 319 18.68 -11.57 4.62
C ASP A 319 18.79 -11.80 3.11
N ALA A 320 19.86 -11.30 2.51
CA ALA A 320 20.12 -11.41 1.09
C ALA A 320 20.44 -12.84 0.65
N ASP A 321 21.10 -13.63 1.50
CA ASP A 321 21.46 -15.02 1.18
C ASP A 321 20.21 -15.91 1.19
N ALA A 322 19.33 -15.75 2.16
CA ALA A 322 18.04 -16.45 2.18
C ALA A 322 17.18 -16.08 0.97
N LEU A 323 17.14 -14.80 0.57
CA LEU A 323 16.45 -14.34 -0.63
C LEU A 323 17.06 -14.97 -1.88
N ALA A 324 18.39 -14.96 -1.99
CA ALA A 324 19.11 -15.51 -3.12
C ALA A 324 18.89 -17.02 -3.27
N GLY A 325 18.97 -17.76 -2.17
CA GLY A 325 18.70 -19.20 -2.14
C GLY A 325 17.28 -19.55 -2.56
N ALA A 326 16.29 -18.87 -1.96
CA ALA A 326 14.88 -19.08 -2.27
C ALA A 326 14.55 -18.83 -3.77
N VAL A 327 15.14 -17.81 -4.37
CA VAL A 327 14.98 -17.53 -5.80
C VAL A 327 15.63 -18.63 -6.66
N ARG A 328 16.87 -19.05 -6.34
CA ARG A 328 17.54 -20.15 -7.06
C ARG A 328 16.72 -21.43 -7.01
N ASP A 329 16.26 -21.81 -5.83
CA ASP A 329 15.50 -23.05 -5.63
C ASP A 329 14.23 -23.08 -6.48
N LEU A 330 13.49 -21.95 -6.54
CA LEU A 330 12.26 -21.86 -7.33
C LEU A 330 12.54 -21.80 -8.84
N LEU A 331 13.61 -21.13 -9.26
CA LEU A 331 13.99 -21.11 -10.68
C LEU A 331 14.53 -22.47 -11.17
N ALA A 332 15.13 -23.25 -10.28
CA ALA A 332 15.61 -24.61 -10.58
C ALA A 332 14.50 -25.68 -10.60
N ASP A 333 13.33 -25.38 -9.96
CA ASP A 333 12.19 -26.31 -9.86
C ASP A 333 10.90 -25.66 -10.40
N PRO A 334 10.66 -25.70 -11.71
CA PRO A 334 9.45 -25.12 -12.32
C PRO A 334 8.13 -25.73 -11.81
N ALA A 335 8.15 -27.01 -11.38
CA ALA A 335 6.95 -27.64 -10.83
C ALA A 335 6.59 -27.05 -9.47
N ARG A 336 7.57 -26.86 -8.61
CA ARG A 336 7.40 -26.18 -7.32
C ARG A 336 6.98 -24.71 -7.50
N ALA A 337 7.58 -23.99 -8.44
CA ALA A 337 7.21 -22.64 -8.78
C ALA A 337 5.74 -22.55 -9.25
N ALA A 338 5.31 -23.43 -10.14
CA ALA A 338 3.93 -23.51 -10.62
C ALA A 338 2.94 -23.85 -9.49
N ALA A 339 3.31 -24.79 -8.60
CA ALA A 339 2.51 -25.15 -7.43
C ALA A 339 2.34 -23.93 -6.48
N LEU A 340 3.42 -23.17 -6.24
CA LEU A 340 3.38 -21.95 -5.43
C LEU A 340 2.48 -20.89 -6.06
N GLY A 341 2.56 -20.66 -7.36
CA GLY A 341 1.70 -19.74 -8.08
C GLY A 341 0.22 -20.16 -8.02
N LYS A 342 -0.08 -21.46 -8.06
CA LYS A 342 -1.44 -21.98 -7.87
C LYS A 342 -1.94 -21.71 -6.45
N ALA A 343 -1.16 -22.04 -5.42
CA ALA A 343 -1.49 -21.77 -4.03
C ALA A 343 -1.70 -20.27 -3.79
N GLY A 344 -0.91 -19.41 -4.47
CA GLY A 344 -1.09 -17.96 -4.44
C GLY A 344 -2.46 -17.51 -4.95
N ARG A 345 -2.93 -18.06 -6.09
CA ARG A 345 -4.28 -17.76 -6.60
C ARG A 345 -5.38 -18.24 -5.65
N GLU A 346 -5.24 -19.41 -5.07
CA GLU A 346 -6.18 -19.97 -4.10
C GLU A 346 -6.26 -19.09 -2.84
N GLN A 347 -5.12 -18.65 -2.32
CA GLN A 347 -5.05 -17.69 -1.22
C GLN A 347 -5.73 -16.36 -1.57
N ALA A 348 -5.47 -15.83 -2.75
CA ALA A 348 -6.04 -14.55 -3.21
C ALA A 348 -7.55 -14.61 -3.45
N ALA A 349 -8.11 -15.75 -3.79
CA ALA A 349 -9.55 -15.95 -3.99
C ALA A 349 -10.36 -15.75 -2.70
N GLY A 350 -9.73 -15.94 -1.54
CA GLY A 350 -10.35 -15.70 -0.22
C GLY A 350 -10.33 -14.26 0.25
N TRP A 351 -9.66 -13.34 -0.46
CA TRP A 351 -9.57 -11.95 -0.01
C TRP A 351 -10.80 -11.13 -0.35
N PRO A 352 -11.12 -10.12 0.49
CA PRO A 352 -12.14 -9.14 0.13
C PRO A 352 -11.73 -8.40 -1.14
N ASP A 353 -12.70 -8.13 -1.99
CA ASP A 353 -12.57 -7.23 -3.13
C ASP A 353 -12.71 -5.75 -2.71
N GLU A 354 -12.62 -4.84 -3.67
CA GLU A 354 -12.78 -3.40 -3.44
C GLU A 354 -14.19 -3.06 -2.94
N ALA A 355 -15.20 -3.74 -3.47
CA ALA A 355 -16.60 -3.55 -3.05
C ALA A 355 -16.81 -4.02 -1.61
N ALA A 356 -16.22 -5.15 -1.19
CA ALA A 356 -16.27 -5.63 0.19
C ALA A 356 -15.55 -4.67 1.14
N THR A 357 -14.41 -4.12 0.72
CA THR A 357 -13.68 -3.09 1.48
C THR A 357 -14.55 -1.85 1.69
N ALA A 358 -15.19 -1.35 0.63
CA ALA A 358 -16.08 -0.19 0.71
C ALA A 358 -17.32 -0.47 1.57
N ARG A 359 -17.92 -1.67 1.49
CA ARG A 359 -19.03 -2.08 2.38
C ARG A 359 -18.61 -2.07 3.85
N THR A 360 -17.38 -2.49 4.15
CA THR A 360 -16.82 -2.44 5.52
C THR A 360 -16.74 -1.00 6.02
N LEU A 361 -16.24 -0.07 5.19
CA LEU A 361 -16.18 1.36 5.53
C LEU A 361 -17.59 1.92 5.73
N ALA A 362 -18.51 1.67 4.80
CA ALA A 362 -19.90 2.14 4.89
C ALA A 362 -20.60 1.61 6.16
N ALA A 363 -20.35 0.37 6.56
CA ALA A 363 -20.89 -0.20 7.80
C ALA A 363 -20.38 0.53 9.05
N VAL A 364 -19.07 0.84 9.10
CA VAL A 364 -18.48 1.61 10.20
C VAL A 364 -19.06 3.03 10.25
N TYR A 365 -19.21 3.69 9.10
CA TYR A 365 -19.79 5.04 9.07
C TYR A 365 -21.24 5.03 9.50
N ARG A 366 -22.06 4.08 9.04
CA ARG A 366 -23.46 3.93 9.46
C ARG A 366 -23.57 3.71 10.95
N GLU A 367 -22.71 2.87 11.54
CA GLU A 367 -22.68 2.62 12.98
C GLU A 367 -22.44 3.91 13.77
N LEU A 368 -21.47 4.72 13.33
CA LEU A 368 -21.10 5.98 14.00
C LEU A 368 -22.12 7.11 13.79
N LEU A 369 -22.83 7.12 12.65
CA LEU A 369 -23.76 8.19 12.26
C LEU A 369 -25.22 7.88 12.62
N GLY A 370 -25.53 6.64 12.96
CA GLY A 370 -26.91 6.17 13.14
C GLY A 370 -27.67 6.04 11.80
N PRO A 371 -29.00 5.77 11.85
CA PRO A 371 -29.81 5.57 10.66
C PRO A 371 -29.75 6.78 9.71
N PRO A 372 -30.03 6.59 8.40
CA PRO A 372 -30.17 7.68 7.44
C PRO A 372 -31.12 8.77 7.92
N ARG A 373 -30.86 10.01 7.51
CA ARG A 373 -31.73 11.15 7.86
C ARG A 373 -33.02 11.15 7.09
#